data_c5f03d6e0f96436062f4ec4a9811e081
#
_entry.id   c5f03d6e0f96436062f4ec4a9811e081
#
_cell.length_a   1.000
_cell.length_b   1.000
_cell.length_c   1.000
_cell.angle_alpha   90.00
_cell.angle_beta   90.00
_cell.angle_gamma   90.00
#
_symmetry.space_group_name_H-M   'P 1'
#
loop_
_entity.id
_entity.type
_entity.pdbx_description
1 polymer ?
#
loop_
_entity_poly.entity_id
_entity_poly.type
_entity_poly.pdbx_seq_one_letter_code
_entity_poly.pdbx_strand_id
1 'polypeptide(L)'
;MSKRGRKVYRTNSYEKKKKLKKAFHILLGLIVIAALVFVGYSVGKPILNYLSEENENSDKTTEEPWTPPAVTSEVTESVNSESDTLTEPSETVSSTDENINASGLTAYMLPEDALGDPSQFSALLDQVKSDGYTAVSVTLKAKGGKIYYNTASPMAKSDENAVVGNMPIQQIAYLIKNSGLKMIAELNILEDNNRYGEYRDGSYHALDGSTWLDTAADKGGKPWLSPFEEDTKEMVRFIADEVSAAGFDYIAVSGLTFPTFRNSDLNLLGDTVKDANRYKALIELANIAQTAASEYNTNLFIRIDAADIVYGRAEVFKPNELSGYTLLVDFDPSEFAESVVNGNNEIVFSELDPSGKLKTAFEIINGQCGNDITVIPIITESGSNHADYDSLIAEIINENFESYFVK
;
A
#
# COMPACT_ATOMS: atom_id res chain seq x y z
N MET A 1 6.76 -33.71 -88.80
CA MET A 1 6.48 -32.47 -88.01
C MET A 1 6.81 -32.71 -86.56
N SER A 2 7.98 -32.20 -86.08
CA SER A 2 8.47 -32.43 -84.73
C SER A 2 8.03 -31.28 -83.86
N LYS A 3 7.27 -31.55 -82.78
CA LYS A 3 6.90 -30.54 -81.78
C LYS A 3 8.02 -30.39 -80.72
N ARG A 4 8.75 -29.28 -80.77
CA ARG A 4 9.70 -28.88 -79.71
C ARG A 4 8.96 -28.44 -78.44
N GLY A 5 9.08 -29.22 -77.38
CA GLY A 5 8.62 -28.80 -76.01
C GLY A 5 9.48 -27.74 -75.41
N ARG A 6 8.89 -26.60 -75.05
CA ARG A 6 9.54 -25.53 -74.23
C ARG A 6 9.76 -25.97 -72.81
N LYS A 7 11.01 -26.06 -72.33
CA LYS A 7 11.31 -26.25 -70.90
C LYS A 7 11.10 -24.91 -70.19
N VAL A 8 10.11 -24.87 -69.28
CA VAL A 8 9.87 -23.73 -68.40
C VAL A 8 10.76 -23.90 -67.17
N TYR A 9 11.74 -23.02 -67.04
CA TYR A 9 12.55 -22.91 -65.85
C TYR A 9 11.73 -22.17 -64.78
N ARG A 10 11.15 -22.90 -63.80
CA ARG A 10 10.59 -22.30 -62.58
C ARG A 10 11.76 -21.79 -61.73
N THR A 11 11.90 -20.50 -61.63
CA THR A 11 12.89 -19.84 -60.81
C THR A 11 12.61 -20.04 -59.34
N ASN A 12 13.61 -20.49 -58.58
CA ASN A 12 13.64 -20.85 -57.16
C ASN A 12 13.55 -19.63 -56.23
N SER A 13 12.69 -18.65 -56.57
CA SER A 13 12.51 -17.39 -55.84
C SER A 13 11.85 -17.57 -54.47
N TYR A 14 10.97 -18.56 -54.32
CA TYR A 14 10.25 -18.80 -53.09
C TYR A 14 11.14 -19.36 -51.98
N GLU A 15 12.01 -20.28 -52.27
CA GLU A 15 12.95 -20.85 -51.31
C GLU A 15 13.99 -19.80 -50.83
N LYS A 16 14.45 -18.89 -51.70
CA LYS A 16 15.33 -17.78 -51.31
C LYS A 16 14.65 -16.84 -50.32
N LYS A 17 13.36 -16.49 -50.56
CA LYS A 17 12.57 -15.65 -49.65
C LYS A 17 12.33 -16.33 -48.29
N LYS A 18 12.11 -17.66 -48.26
CA LYS A 18 11.93 -18.41 -47.01
C LYS A 18 13.22 -18.49 -46.20
N LYS A 19 14.35 -18.69 -46.84
CA LYS A 19 15.70 -18.65 -46.19
C LYS A 19 16.01 -17.28 -45.68
N LEU A 20 15.68 -16.19 -46.41
CA LEU A 20 15.90 -14.82 -46.00
C LEU A 20 15.02 -14.46 -44.79
N LYS A 21 13.77 -14.83 -44.75
CA LYS A 21 12.89 -14.66 -43.57
C LYS A 21 13.41 -15.40 -42.35
N LYS A 22 13.91 -16.63 -42.48
CA LYS A 22 14.49 -17.39 -41.40
C LYS A 22 15.78 -16.74 -40.84
N ALA A 23 16.62 -16.27 -41.74
CA ALA A 23 17.84 -15.51 -41.37
C ALA A 23 17.51 -14.20 -40.64
N PHE A 24 16.47 -13.48 -41.10
CA PHE A 24 15.98 -12.26 -40.44
C PHE A 24 15.47 -12.51 -39.03
N HIS A 25 14.71 -13.57 -38.79
CA HIS A 25 14.22 -13.91 -37.44
C HIS A 25 15.37 -14.31 -36.49
N ILE A 26 16.40 -15.00 -37.01
CA ILE A 26 17.58 -15.36 -36.24
C ILE A 26 18.37 -14.07 -35.88
N LEU A 27 18.53 -13.16 -36.82
CA LEU A 27 19.19 -11.89 -36.57
C LEU A 27 18.43 -11.02 -35.55
N LEU A 28 17.12 -10.95 -35.69
CA LEU A 28 16.26 -10.24 -34.72
C LEU A 28 16.40 -10.83 -33.33
N GLY A 29 16.38 -12.15 -33.19
CA GLY A 29 16.59 -12.85 -31.90
C GLY A 29 17.96 -12.52 -31.27
N LEU A 30 19.01 -12.45 -32.08
CA LEU A 30 20.35 -12.08 -31.60
C LEU A 30 20.42 -10.61 -31.14
N ILE A 31 19.69 -9.71 -31.81
CA ILE A 31 19.61 -8.30 -31.40
C ILE A 31 18.88 -8.18 -30.05
N VAL A 32 17.79 -8.91 -29.87
CA VAL A 32 17.04 -8.93 -28.60
C VAL A 32 17.92 -9.45 -27.46
N ILE A 33 18.64 -10.56 -27.66
CA ILE A 33 19.58 -11.10 -26.67
C ILE A 33 20.68 -10.10 -26.34
N ALA A 34 21.25 -9.43 -27.34
CA ALA A 34 22.28 -8.42 -27.12
C ALA A 34 21.74 -7.22 -26.33
N ALA A 35 20.52 -6.79 -26.61
CA ALA A 35 19.85 -5.72 -25.86
C ALA A 35 19.62 -6.12 -24.40
N LEU A 36 19.14 -7.34 -24.14
CA LEU A 36 18.94 -7.86 -22.78
C LEU A 36 20.25 -7.96 -21.99
N VAL A 37 21.35 -8.41 -22.62
CA VAL A 37 22.68 -8.43 -22.00
C VAL A 37 23.17 -7.01 -21.69
N PHE A 38 22.93 -6.06 -22.59
CA PHE A 38 23.34 -4.67 -22.41
C PHE A 38 22.56 -4.03 -21.24
N VAL A 39 21.26 -4.23 -21.16
CA VAL A 39 20.41 -3.76 -20.05
C VAL A 39 20.85 -4.42 -18.74
N GLY A 40 21.03 -5.73 -18.72
CA GLY A 40 21.52 -6.46 -17.53
C GLY A 40 22.88 -5.95 -17.05
N TYR A 41 23.81 -5.62 -17.96
CA TYR A 41 25.11 -5.05 -17.59
C TYR A 41 25.00 -3.59 -17.11
N SER A 42 24.14 -2.78 -17.73
CA SER A 42 23.95 -1.37 -17.37
C SER A 42 23.29 -1.19 -16.00
N VAL A 43 22.37 -2.09 -15.63
CA VAL A 43 21.66 -2.05 -14.35
C VAL A 43 22.39 -2.84 -13.27
N GLY A 44 22.95 -4.01 -13.61
CA GLY A 44 23.61 -4.88 -12.64
C GLY A 44 24.95 -4.34 -12.13
N LYS A 45 25.69 -3.60 -12.94
CA LYS A 45 27.01 -3.08 -12.55
C LYS A 45 26.94 -2.01 -11.44
N PRO A 46 26.03 -1.03 -11.45
CA PRO A 46 25.87 -0.10 -10.35
C PRO A 46 25.45 -0.80 -9.04
N ILE A 47 24.57 -1.79 -9.11
CA ILE A 47 24.11 -2.56 -7.95
C ILE A 47 25.24 -3.38 -7.36
N LEU A 48 26.03 -4.06 -8.18
CA LEU A 48 27.19 -4.83 -7.72
C LEU A 48 28.26 -3.93 -7.11
N ASN A 49 28.50 -2.74 -7.66
CA ASN A 49 29.45 -1.79 -7.09
C ASN A 49 28.97 -1.27 -5.72
N TYR A 50 27.67 -0.97 -5.58
CA TYR A 50 27.08 -0.56 -4.31
C TYR A 50 27.23 -1.66 -3.24
N LEU A 51 26.88 -2.90 -3.57
CA LEU A 51 27.03 -4.05 -2.68
C LEU A 51 28.49 -4.41 -2.36
N SER A 52 29.45 -4.08 -3.26
CA SER A 52 30.88 -4.32 -2.99
C SER A 52 31.51 -3.22 -2.13
N GLU A 53 31.07 -1.97 -2.22
CA GLU A 53 31.51 -0.89 -1.34
C GLU A 53 31.03 -1.09 0.11
N GLU A 54 29.85 -1.67 0.32
CA GLU A 54 29.32 -1.99 1.65
C GLU A 54 30.10 -3.13 2.31
N ASN A 55 30.54 -4.14 1.53
CA ASN A 55 31.38 -5.23 2.04
C ASN A 55 32.84 -4.82 2.35
N GLU A 56 33.40 -3.81 1.70
CA GLU A 56 34.75 -3.34 2.04
C GLU A 56 34.79 -2.48 3.33
N ASN A 57 33.64 -1.87 3.70
CA ASN A 57 33.53 -1.14 4.98
C ASN A 57 33.17 -2.02 6.18
N SER A 58 32.66 -3.24 5.99
CA SER A 58 32.27 -4.11 7.10
C SER A 58 33.41 -4.91 7.73
N ASP A 59 34.61 -4.89 7.12
CA ASP A 59 35.75 -5.68 7.64
C ASP A 59 36.64 -4.92 8.63
N LYS A 60 36.23 -3.74 9.12
CA LYS A 60 36.99 -2.92 10.08
C LYS A 60 36.23 -2.46 11.32
N THR A 61 35.16 -3.12 11.71
CA THR A 61 34.55 -2.83 13.00
C THR A 61 34.37 -4.12 13.79
N THR A 62 35.22 -4.27 14.79
CA THR A 62 35.10 -5.27 15.86
C THR A 62 33.71 -5.11 16.48
N GLU A 63 32.93 -6.19 16.51
CA GLU A 63 31.62 -6.25 17.16
C GLU A 63 31.76 -5.95 18.65
N GLU A 64 31.38 -4.74 19.08
CA GLU A 64 30.91 -4.53 20.43
C GLU A 64 29.38 -4.64 20.43
N PRO A 65 28.78 -5.41 21.34
CA PRO A 65 27.33 -5.51 21.43
C PRO A 65 26.74 -4.17 21.80
N TRP A 66 25.76 -3.74 21.01
CA TRP A 66 24.99 -2.52 21.26
C TRP A 66 24.36 -2.56 22.64
N THR A 67 24.80 -1.64 23.53
CA THR A 67 24.15 -1.36 24.82
C THR A 67 23.44 -0.02 24.72
N PRO A 68 22.17 0.06 25.14
CA PRO A 68 21.46 1.33 25.15
C PRO A 68 22.14 2.33 26.08
N PRO A 69 22.15 3.63 25.74
CA PRO A 69 22.77 4.66 26.58
C PRO A 69 22.11 4.69 27.96
N ALA A 70 22.93 4.59 29.00
CA ALA A 70 22.49 4.69 30.38
C ALA A 70 21.98 6.12 30.65
N VAL A 71 20.74 6.22 31.07
CA VAL A 71 20.16 7.48 31.59
C VAL A 71 20.84 7.76 32.90
N THR A 72 21.74 8.76 32.93
CA THR A 72 22.34 9.26 34.14
C THR A 72 21.34 10.20 34.81
N SER A 73 20.61 9.69 35.81
CA SER A 73 19.79 10.49 36.69
C SER A 73 20.69 11.13 37.75
N GLU A 74 21.00 12.39 37.62
CA GLU A 74 21.46 13.18 38.77
C GLU A 74 20.25 13.53 39.61
N VAL A 75 20.18 12.91 40.78
CA VAL A 75 19.24 13.26 41.85
C VAL A 75 19.77 14.47 42.57
N THR A 76 19.08 15.58 42.44
CA THR A 76 19.22 16.68 43.41
C THR A 76 17.92 16.80 44.22
N GLU A 77 17.96 16.34 45.45
CA GLU A 77 16.89 16.49 46.41
C GLU A 77 16.66 18.00 46.70
N SER A 78 15.45 18.49 46.56
CA SER A 78 14.92 19.54 47.43
C SER A 78 13.44 19.31 47.69
N VAL A 79 13.16 18.98 48.91
CA VAL A 79 11.85 18.84 49.53
C VAL A 79 11.13 20.18 49.51
N ASN A 80 9.92 20.23 48.93
CA ASN A 80 8.80 20.98 49.51
C ASN A 80 7.46 20.42 49.07
N SER A 81 6.69 20.04 50.08
CA SER A 81 5.31 19.64 50.01
C SER A 81 4.41 20.83 49.64
N GLU A 82 3.50 20.62 48.69
CA GLU A 82 2.10 21.01 48.87
C GLU A 82 1.19 20.33 47.79
N SER A 83 0.11 19.94 48.25
CA SER A 83 -1.13 19.34 47.80
C SER A 83 -1.69 19.81 46.44
N ASP A 84 -2.30 18.85 45.79
CA ASP A 84 -3.56 18.91 45.02
C ASP A 84 -3.55 19.04 43.50
N THR A 85 -4.35 18.16 42.99
CA THR A 85 -5.09 18.17 41.72
C THR A 85 -4.45 17.43 40.57
N LEU A 86 -4.90 16.16 40.39
CA LEU A 86 -4.75 15.37 39.18
C LEU A 86 -5.42 16.09 37.98
N THR A 87 -4.60 16.71 37.18
CA THR A 87 -4.98 17.14 35.83
C THR A 87 -4.19 16.24 34.89
N GLU A 88 -4.89 15.38 34.15
CA GLU A 88 -4.32 14.63 33.02
C GLU A 88 -3.68 15.62 32.04
N PRO A 89 -2.43 15.39 31.59
CA PRO A 89 -1.90 16.15 30.49
C PRO A 89 -2.53 15.63 29.21
N SER A 90 -3.52 16.34 28.68
CA SER A 90 -3.85 16.29 27.26
C SER A 90 -2.67 16.94 26.52
N GLU A 91 -1.69 16.12 26.15
CA GLU A 91 -0.69 16.55 25.17
C GLU A 91 -1.38 16.63 23.81
N THR A 92 -1.85 17.83 23.51
CA THR A 92 -2.14 18.25 22.14
C THR A 92 -0.81 18.25 21.40
N VAL A 93 -0.55 17.22 20.62
CA VAL A 93 0.51 17.25 19.62
C VAL A 93 0.16 18.39 18.68
N SER A 94 0.88 19.48 18.80
CA SER A 94 0.84 20.60 17.86
C SER A 94 1.33 20.08 16.52
N SER A 95 0.40 19.77 15.61
CA SER A 95 0.72 19.57 14.21
C SER A 95 1.35 20.88 13.72
N THR A 96 2.63 20.88 13.44
CA THR A 96 3.25 21.90 12.61
C THR A 96 2.54 21.88 11.27
N ASP A 97 1.87 22.98 10.94
CA ASP A 97 1.20 23.26 9.67
C ASP A 97 2.22 23.28 8.50
N GLU A 98 2.73 22.13 8.11
CA GLU A 98 3.16 21.92 6.75
C GLU A 98 2.10 21.07 6.08
N ASN A 99 1.14 21.74 5.44
CA ASN A 99 0.15 21.14 4.56
C ASN A 99 0.85 20.13 3.68
N ILE A 100 0.46 18.85 3.82
CA ILE A 100 0.88 17.76 2.96
C ILE A 100 0.58 18.18 1.53
N ASN A 101 1.61 18.63 0.80
CA ASN A 101 1.41 19.11 -0.56
C ASN A 101 1.31 17.90 -1.51
N ALA A 102 0.17 17.23 -1.48
CA ALA A 102 -0.19 16.17 -2.42
C ALA A 102 -0.81 16.73 -3.72
N SER A 103 -0.81 18.05 -3.91
CA SER A 103 -1.36 18.72 -5.09
C SER A 103 -0.61 18.29 -6.36
N GLY A 104 -1.38 17.91 -7.40
CA GLY A 104 -0.83 17.45 -8.67
C GLY A 104 -0.24 16.03 -8.65
N LEU A 105 -0.54 15.22 -7.63
CA LEU A 105 -0.08 13.84 -7.53
C LEU A 105 -0.98 12.93 -8.36
N THR A 106 -0.48 12.47 -9.50
CA THR A 106 -1.12 11.43 -10.31
C THR A 106 -0.34 10.13 -10.15
N ALA A 107 -0.93 9.13 -9.50
CA ALA A 107 -0.22 7.90 -9.15
C ALA A 107 -0.82 6.67 -9.86
N TYR A 108 0.05 5.77 -10.29
CA TYR A 108 -0.34 4.45 -10.76
C TYR A 108 -0.04 3.40 -9.69
N MET A 109 -1.04 2.59 -9.35
CA MET A 109 -0.90 1.52 -8.37
C MET A 109 -0.49 0.24 -9.08
N LEU A 110 0.69 -0.26 -8.77
CA LEU A 110 1.19 -1.49 -9.39
C LEU A 110 0.50 -2.74 -8.81
N PRO A 111 0.41 -3.83 -9.61
CA PRO A 111 -0.05 -5.13 -9.11
C PRO A 111 0.79 -5.61 -7.92
N GLU A 112 0.19 -6.38 -7.00
CA GLU A 112 0.85 -6.88 -5.79
C GLU A 112 2.13 -7.70 -6.06
N ASP A 113 2.20 -8.38 -7.20
CA ASP A 113 3.35 -9.21 -7.61
C ASP A 113 4.44 -8.44 -8.40
N ALA A 114 4.25 -7.13 -8.61
CA ALA A 114 5.20 -6.29 -9.36
C ALA A 114 6.63 -6.35 -8.84
N LEU A 115 6.81 -6.58 -7.53
CA LEU A 115 8.12 -6.66 -6.87
C LEU A 115 8.80 -8.04 -7.01
N GLY A 116 8.18 -9.02 -7.70
CA GLY A 116 8.71 -10.38 -7.82
C GLY A 116 9.99 -10.48 -8.68
N ASP A 117 10.17 -9.60 -9.68
CA ASP A 117 11.32 -9.58 -10.57
C ASP A 117 11.82 -8.15 -10.78
N PRO A 118 13.08 -7.83 -10.40
CA PRO A 118 13.61 -6.46 -10.51
C PRO A 118 13.63 -5.90 -11.93
N SER A 119 13.81 -6.75 -12.96
CA SER A 119 13.86 -6.29 -14.36
C SER A 119 12.45 -5.96 -14.88
N GLN A 120 11.46 -6.76 -14.51
CA GLN A 120 10.06 -6.49 -14.82
C GLN A 120 9.57 -5.26 -14.05
N PHE A 121 9.96 -5.12 -12.80
CA PHE A 121 9.64 -3.95 -12.00
C PHE A 121 10.18 -2.66 -12.63
N SER A 122 11.46 -2.66 -13.07
CA SER A 122 12.03 -1.50 -13.79
C SER A 122 11.27 -1.17 -15.08
N ALA A 123 10.86 -2.19 -15.84
CA ALA A 123 10.10 -1.97 -17.07
C ALA A 123 8.69 -1.39 -16.78
N LEU A 124 8.04 -1.80 -15.70
CA LEU A 124 6.79 -1.22 -15.24
C LEU A 124 6.95 0.25 -14.84
N LEU A 125 8.04 0.59 -14.12
CA LEU A 125 8.32 1.99 -13.76
C LEU A 125 8.52 2.87 -14.99
N ASP A 126 9.25 2.38 -16.01
CA ASP A 126 9.43 3.08 -17.28
C ASP A 126 8.09 3.30 -18.00
N GLN A 127 7.20 2.30 -17.97
CA GLN A 127 5.85 2.41 -18.54
C GLN A 127 5.03 3.46 -17.79
N VAL A 128 4.93 3.38 -16.45
CA VAL A 128 4.22 4.35 -15.61
C VAL A 128 4.69 5.77 -15.89
N LYS A 129 6.02 5.96 -16.04
CA LYS A 129 6.59 7.27 -16.37
C LYS A 129 6.23 7.74 -17.78
N SER A 130 6.24 6.83 -18.76
CA SER A 130 5.90 7.15 -20.15
C SER A 130 4.42 7.48 -20.31
N ASP A 131 3.54 6.91 -19.48
CA ASP A 131 2.11 7.18 -19.46
C ASP A 131 1.78 8.52 -18.77
N GLY A 132 2.80 9.21 -18.24
CA GLY A 132 2.67 10.57 -17.70
C GLY A 132 2.32 10.66 -16.22
N TYR A 133 2.34 9.54 -15.48
CA TYR A 133 2.15 9.57 -14.04
C TYR A 133 3.33 10.24 -13.33
N THR A 134 3.04 10.89 -12.20
CA THR A 134 4.04 11.58 -11.37
C THR A 134 4.52 10.72 -10.20
N ALA A 135 3.77 9.69 -9.86
CA ALA A 135 4.04 8.79 -8.75
C ALA A 135 3.71 7.34 -9.09
N VAL A 136 4.28 6.44 -8.31
CA VAL A 136 3.95 5.01 -8.33
C VAL A 136 3.66 4.52 -6.93
N SER A 137 2.60 3.72 -6.78
CA SER A 137 2.27 3.04 -5.54
C SER A 137 2.61 1.56 -5.65
N VAL A 138 3.35 1.04 -4.66
CA VAL A 138 3.80 -0.35 -4.60
C VAL A 138 3.27 -1.02 -3.33
N THR A 139 2.71 -2.21 -3.47
CA THR A 139 2.23 -2.98 -2.33
C THR A 139 3.39 -3.63 -1.61
N LEU A 140 3.75 -3.13 -0.43
CA LEU A 140 4.76 -3.72 0.45
C LEU A 140 4.15 -4.73 1.42
N LYS A 141 2.95 -4.45 1.96
CA LYS A 141 2.18 -5.39 2.77
C LYS A 141 0.73 -5.42 2.29
N ALA A 142 0.30 -6.56 1.76
CA ALA A 142 -1.03 -6.75 1.20
C ALA A 142 -2.06 -7.18 2.23
N LYS A 143 -3.34 -7.09 1.84
CA LYS A 143 -4.45 -7.75 2.50
C LYS A 143 -4.19 -9.25 2.62
N GLY A 144 -4.46 -9.80 3.81
CA GLY A 144 -4.11 -11.18 4.14
C GLY A 144 -2.69 -11.34 4.70
N GLY A 145 -1.90 -10.24 4.84
CA GLY A 145 -0.66 -10.19 5.59
C GLY A 145 0.61 -10.56 4.81
N LYS A 146 0.53 -10.74 3.49
CA LYS A 146 1.72 -10.98 2.68
C LYS A 146 2.59 -9.74 2.57
N ILE A 147 3.90 -9.91 2.82
CA ILE A 147 4.92 -8.85 2.72
C ILE A 147 5.79 -9.13 1.49
N TYR A 148 5.80 -8.20 0.54
CA TYR A 148 6.43 -8.35 -0.78
C TYR A 148 7.87 -7.81 -0.86
N TYR A 149 8.50 -7.56 0.26
CA TYR A 149 9.91 -7.17 0.34
C TYR A 149 10.63 -7.92 1.47
N ASN A 150 11.95 -7.93 1.46
CA ASN A 150 12.75 -8.53 2.51
C ASN A 150 12.80 -7.59 3.73
N THR A 151 11.76 -7.65 4.57
CA THR A 151 11.66 -6.83 5.79
C THR A 151 12.62 -7.31 6.87
N ALA A 152 13.05 -6.39 7.74
CA ALA A 152 13.78 -6.72 8.96
C ALA A 152 12.87 -7.01 10.16
N SER A 153 11.56 -6.82 10.06
CA SER A 153 10.59 -7.01 11.15
C SER A 153 10.68 -8.39 11.80
N PRO A 154 11.00 -8.48 13.11
CA PRO A 154 11.06 -9.77 13.81
C PRO A 154 9.71 -10.49 13.81
N MET A 155 8.62 -9.76 14.03
CA MET A 155 7.26 -10.29 14.00
C MET A 155 6.96 -10.93 12.64
N ALA A 156 7.21 -10.19 11.54
CA ALA A 156 6.98 -10.71 10.20
C ALA A 156 7.81 -11.97 9.91
N LYS A 157 9.07 -12.01 10.37
CA LYS A 157 9.97 -13.16 10.19
C LYS A 157 9.61 -14.36 11.06
N SER A 158 8.78 -14.20 12.08
CA SER A 158 8.35 -15.30 12.94
C SER A 158 7.33 -16.24 12.25
N ASP A 159 6.75 -15.82 11.13
CA ASP A 159 5.91 -16.66 10.27
C ASP A 159 6.57 -16.83 8.89
N GLU A 160 6.97 -18.05 8.56
CA GLU A 160 7.64 -18.39 7.30
C GLU A 160 6.84 -18.07 6.03
N ASN A 161 5.52 -17.90 6.18
CA ASN A 161 4.60 -17.61 5.08
C ASN A 161 4.29 -16.11 4.93
N ALA A 162 4.67 -15.28 5.89
CA ALA A 162 4.36 -13.85 5.86
C ALA A 162 5.21 -13.11 4.83
N VAL A 163 6.53 -13.34 4.82
CA VAL A 163 7.46 -12.66 3.92
C VAL A 163 7.62 -13.48 2.64
N VAL A 164 7.10 -12.96 1.55
CA VAL A 164 7.16 -13.60 0.22
C VAL A 164 8.10 -12.86 -0.74
N GLY A 165 8.44 -11.60 -0.44
CA GLY A 165 9.36 -10.78 -1.23
C GLY A 165 10.82 -11.01 -0.85
N ASN A 166 11.70 -10.98 -1.85
CA ASN A 166 13.14 -11.18 -1.68
C ASN A 166 13.94 -9.89 -1.88
N MET A 167 13.33 -8.87 -2.51
CA MET A 167 14.01 -7.62 -2.80
C MET A 167 14.17 -6.78 -1.53
N PRO A 168 15.37 -6.31 -1.18
CA PRO A 168 15.56 -5.34 -0.11
C PRO A 168 14.79 -4.06 -0.38
N ILE A 169 14.24 -3.43 0.65
CA ILE A 169 13.45 -2.20 0.50
C ILE A 169 14.27 -1.05 -0.09
N GLN A 170 15.57 -0.99 0.23
CA GLN A 170 16.50 0.00 -0.33
C GLN A 170 16.66 -0.16 -1.85
N GLN A 171 16.63 -1.39 -2.35
CA GLN A 171 16.69 -1.66 -3.80
C GLN A 171 15.40 -1.21 -4.49
N ILE A 172 14.24 -1.47 -3.88
CA ILE A 172 12.94 -1.00 -4.38
C ILE A 172 12.95 0.54 -4.48
N ALA A 173 13.30 1.21 -3.39
CA ALA A 173 13.38 2.66 -3.33
C ALA A 173 14.38 3.23 -4.36
N TYR A 174 15.54 2.60 -4.52
CA TYR A 174 16.54 2.99 -5.51
C TYR A 174 16.00 2.93 -6.95
N LEU A 175 15.31 1.84 -7.31
CA LEU A 175 14.75 1.66 -8.66
C LEU A 175 13.67 2.72 -8.95
N ILE A 176 12.76 2.98 -8.01
CA ILE A 176 11.71 3.99 -8.18
C ILE A 176 12.35 5.39 -8.26
N LYS A 177 13.27 5.71 -7.36
CA LYS A 177 13.97 7.01 -7.38
C LYS A 177 14.67 7.28 -8.71
N ASN A 178 15.29 6.27 -9.31
CA ASN A 178 15.97 6.40 -10.59
C ASN A 178 15.00 6.62 -11.78
N SER A 179 13.76 6.15 -11.69
CA SER A 179 12.73 6.46 -12.69
C SER A 179 12.24 7.91 -12.60
N GLY A 180 12.52 8.60 -11.49
CA GLY A 180 12.08 9.97 -11.23
C GLY A 180 10.61 10.08 -10.85
N LEU A 181 10.00 8.99 -10.41
CA LEU A 181 8.65 8.95 -9.85
C LEU A 181 8.69 9.19 -8.33
N LYS A 182 7.62 9.76 -7.78
CA LYS A 182 7.38 9.77 -6.33
C LYS A 182 7.04 8.37 -5.86
N MET A 183 7.46 8.04 -4.64
CA MET A 183 7.36 6.69 -4.06
C MET A 183 6.24 6.62 -3.04
N ILE A 184 5.27 5.75 -3.27
CA ILE A 184 4.17 5.48 -2.33
C ILE A 184 4.22 4.02 -1.93
N ALA A 185 4.26 3.75 -0.62
CA ALA A 185 4.24 2.40 -0.07
C ALA A 185 2.82 2.05 0.41
N GLU A 186 2.21 0.99 -0.14
CA GLU A 186 0.93 0.45 0.34
C GLU A 186 1.16 -0.53 1.48
N LEU A 187 0.51 -0.27 2.63
CA LEU A 187 0.57 -1.11 3.82
C LEU A 187 -0.84 -1.44 4.32
N ASN A 188 -1.30 -2.68 4.13
CA ASN A 188 -2.51 -3.16 4.79
C ASN A 188 -2.17 -3.59 6.23
N ILE A 189 -2.82 -3.01 7.22
CA ILE A 189 -2.41 -3.18 8.63
C ILE A 189 -3.09 -4.38 9.28
N LEU A 190 -4.41 -4.36 9.44
CA LEU A 190 -5.15 -5.28 10.32
C LEU A 190 -5.72 -6.51 9.62
N GLU A 191 -5.96 -6.44 8.31
CA GLU A 191 -6.46 -7.58 7.53
C GLU A 191 -5.30 -8.58 7.27
N ASP A 192 -4.78 -9.14 8.35
CA ASP A 192 -3.61 -9.99 8.35
C ASP A 192 -3.96 -11.39 8.89
N ASN A 193 -3.77 -12.37 8.05
CA ASN A 193 -4.17 -13.75 8.31
C ASN A 193 -3.00 -14.65 8.77
N ASN A 194 -1.83 -14.08 8.99
CA ASN A 194 -0.68 -14.83 9.46
C ASN A 194 -0.81 -15.20 10.94
N ARG A 195 -0.11 -16.25 11.31
CA ARG A 195 0.00 -16.72 12.69
C ARG A 195 1.44 -16.52 13.14
N TYR A 196 1.75 -15.33 13.55
CA TYR A 196 3.08 -14.92 13.93
C TYR A 196 3.60 -15.66 15.17
N GLY A 197 4.08 -16.84 15.06
CA GLY A 197 4.80 -17.65 16.01
C GLY A 197 4.65 -17.25 17.49
N GLU A 198 5.69 -16.63 18.04
CA GLU A 198 5.73 -16.10 19.41
C GLU A 198 4.91 -14.82 19.62
N TYR A 199 4.62 -14.08 18.55
CA TYR A 199 3.84 -12.81 18.56
C TYR A 199 2.34 -13.05 18.41
N ARG A 200 1.79 -14.08 19.03
CA ARG A 200 0.37 -14.41 18.95
C ARG A 200 -0.51 -13.34 19.56
N ASP A 201 0.03 -12.56 20.49
CA ASP A 201 -0.68 -11.52 21.20
C ASP A 201 -1.07 -10.33 20.31
N GLY A 202 -0.49 -10.21 19.10
CA GLY A 202 -0.94 -9.27 18.07
C GLY A 202 -2.32 -9.56 17.47
N SER A 203 -2.90 -10.75 17.69
CA SER A 203 -4.22 -11.12 17.15
C SER A 203 -5.35 -10.86 18.15
N TYR A 204 -6.60 -10.89 17.68
CA TYR A 204 -7.75 -10.93 18.58
C TYR A 204 -7.78 -12.23 19.38
N HIS A 205 -8.00 -12.12 20.70
CA HIS A 205 -8.15 -13.26 21.61
C HIS A 205 -9.53 -13.27 22.26
N ALA A 206 -10.10 -14.47 22.38
CA ALA A 206 -11.29 -14.70 23.18
C ALA A 206 -10.95 -14.60 24.68
N LEU A 207 -11.96 -14.42 25.53
CA LEU A 207 -11.79 -14.31 26.99
C LEU A 207 -11.12 -15.54 27.64
N ASP A 208 -11.12 -16.69 26.96
CA ASP A 208 -10.44 -17.91 27.39
C ASP A 208 -8.97 -17.99 26.91
N GLY A 209 -8.48 -16.94 26.23
CA GLY A 209 -7.12 -16.86 25.68
C GLY A 209 -6.92 -17.56 24.33
N SER A 210 -7.97 -18.14 23.74
CA SER A 210 -7.87 -18.71 22.39
C SER A 210 -7.86 -17.61 21.33
N THR A 211 -7.07 -17.79 20.26
CA THR A 211 -7.08 -16.87 19.12
C THR A 211 -8.45 -16.87 18.44
N TRP A 212 -9.04 -15.69 18.29
CA TRP A 212 -10.29 -15.52 17.55
C TRP A 212 -10.05 -15.68 16.04
N LEU A 213 -11.04 -16.27 15.36
CA LEU A 213 -11.01 -16.43 13.90
C LEU A 213 -12.31 -15.88 13.30
N ASP A 214 -12.20 -15.26 12.13
CA ASP A 214 -13.31 -14.64 11.38
C ASP A 214 -14.43 -15.63 11.03
N THR A 215 -14.09 -16.92 10.92
CA THR A 215 -15.05 -18.03 10.79
C THR A 215 -14.53 -19.24 11.57
N ALA A 216 -15.29 -20.33 11.58
CA ALA A 216 -14.89 -21.54 12.29
C ALA A 216 -13.64 -22.16 11.65
N ALA A 217 -12.72 -22.71 12.48
CA ALA A 217 -11.43 -23.24 12.02
C ALA A 217 -11.59 -24.37 10.98
N ASP A 218 -12.63 -25.21 11.10
CA ASP A 218 -12.97 -26.27 10.14
C ASP A 218 -13.51 -25.74 8.80
N LYS A 219 -13.85 -24.45 8.75
CA LYS A 219 -14.29 -23.72 7.56
C LYS A 219 -13.20 -22.79 7.00
N GLY A 220 -11.97 -22.94 7.47
CA GLY A 220 -10.85 -22.14 7.02
C GLY A 220 -10.74 -20.76 7.67
N GLY A 221 -11.26 -20.63 8.91
CA GLY A 221 -11.19 -19.39 9.68
C GLY A 221 -9.78 -18.86 9.85
N LYS A 222 -9.64 -17.54 9.76
CA LYS A 222 -8.37 -16.82 9.75
C LYS A 222 -8.32 -15.83 10.91
N PRO A 223 -7.14 -15.65 11.52
CA PRO A 223 -6.92 -14.60 12.50
C PRO A 223 -6.89 -13.22 11.81
N TRP A 224 -7.08 -12.19 12.61
CA TRP A 224 -6.86 -10.80 12.25
C TRP A 224 -6.00 -10.16 13.33
N LEU A 225 -5.17 -9.19 12.95
CA LEU A 225 -4.49 -8.36 13.94
C LEU A 225 -5.48 -7.46 14.66
N SER A 226 -5.25 -7.30 15.95
CA SER A 226 -6.09 -6.50 16.84
C SER A 226 -5.45 -5.12 17.05
N PRO A 227 -6.16 -4.01 16.86
CA PRO A 227 -5.62 -2.67 17.12
C PRO A 227 -5.42 -2.40 18.62
N PHE A 228 -5.91 -3.29 19.49
CA PHE A 228 -5.78 -3.15 20.94
C PHE A 228 -4.49 -3.79 21.48
N GLU A 229 -3.81 -4.61 20.67
CA GLU A 229 -2.63 -5.37 21.09
C GLU A 229 -1.33 -4.59 20.81
N GLU A 230 -0.44 -4.58 21.81
CA GLU A 230 0.83 -3.86 21.73
C GLU A 230 1.77 -4.41 20.63
N ASP A 231 1.80 -5.74 20.41
CA ASP A 231 2.59 -6.35 19.34
C ASP A 231 2.16 -5.84 17.95
N THR A 232 0.86 -5.61 17.75
CA THR A 232 0.34 -4.99 16.52
C THR A 232 0.83 -3.54 16.38
N LYS A 233 0.77 -2.75 17.44
CA LYS A 233 1.26 -1.37 17.45
C LYS A 233 2.76 -1.30 17.17
N GLU A 234 3.53 -2.20 17.78
CA GLU A 234 4.97 -2.29 17.54
C GLU A 234 5.29 -2.67 16.09
N MET A 235 4.55 -3.62 15.51
CA MET A 235 4.70 -4.00 14.10
C MET A 235 4.41 -2.82 13.16
N VAL A 236 3.33 -2.07 13.41
CA VAL A 236 2.97 -0.88 12.61
C VAL A 236 4.08 0.16 12.67
N ARG A 237 4.57 0.49 13.88
CA ARG A 237 5.67 1.42 14.07
C ARG A 237 6.91 0.96 13.33
N PHE A 238 7.30 -0.32 13.47
CA PHE A 238 8.51 -0.87 12.86
C PHE A 238 8.46 -0.81 11.32
N ILE A 239 7.35 -1.25 10.72
CA ILE A 239 7.22 -1.27 9.26
C ILE A 239 7.16 0.17 8.71
N ALA A 240 6.47 1.08 9.37
CA ALA A 240 6.42 2.48 8.95
C ALA A 240 7.80 3.15 9.03
N ASP A 241 8.57 2.88 10.09
CA ASP A 241 9.95 3.33 10.24
C ASP A 241 10.87 2.77 9.13
N GLU A 242 10.84 1.45 8.91
CA GLU A 242 11.64 0.76 7.90
C GLU A 242 11.39 1.31 6.48
N VAL A 243 10.12 1.54 6.13
CA VAL A 243 9.71 2.08 4.83
C VAL A 243 10.17 3.53 4.68
N SER A 244 9.97 4.33 5.71
CA SER A 244 10.33 5.75 5.69
C SER A 244 11.84 5.96 5.66
N ALA A 245 12.60 5.16 6.43
CA ALA A 245 14.06 5.16 6.41
C ALA A 245 14.64 4.78 5.03
N ALA A 246 13.90 3.98 4.23
CA ALA A 246 14.30 3.68 2.87
C ALA A 246 14.09 4.84 1.89
N GLY A 247 13.42 5.92 2.32
CA GLY A 247 13.25 7.16 1.56
C GLY A 247 11.97 7.24 0.73
N PHE A 248 10.92 6.49 1.09
CA PHE A 248 9.61 6.66 0.48
C PHE A 248 9.04 8.05 0.77
N ASP A 249 8.40 8.68 -0.23
CA ASP A 249 7.78 9.99 -0.08
C ASP A 249 6.47 9.91 0.71
N TYR A 250 5.73 8.79 0.53
CA TYR A 250 4.42 8.57 1.14
C TYR A 250 4.24 7.12 1.58
N ILE A 251 3.46 6.94 2.65
CA ILE A 251 2.91 5.65 3.06
C ILE A 251 1.39 5.74 2.94
N ALA A 252 0.76 4.81 2.24
CA ALA A 252 -0.68 4.64 2.18
C ALA A 252 -1.07 3.47 3.07
N VAL A 253 -1.70 3.76 4.20
CA VAL A 253 -2.18 2.77 5.17
C VAL A 253 -3.60 2.38 4.84
N SER A 254 -3.83 1.09 4.58
CA SER A 254 -5.14 0.47 4.38
C SER A 254 -5.45 -0.58 5.45
N GLY A 255 -6.68 -1.09 5.46
CA GLY A 255 -7.09 -2.12 6.42
C GLY A 255 -7.15 -1.62 7.86
N LEU A 256 -7.32 -0.31 8.09
CA LEU A 256 -7.66 0.25 9.38
C LEU A 256 -9.16 0.06 9.63
N THR A 257 -9.55 -1.18 9.77
CA THR A 257 -10.95 -1.60 9.88
C THR A 257 -11.08 -2.75 10.87
N PHE A 258 -12.25 -2.87 11.49
CA PHE A 258 -12.59 -4.04 12.27
C PHE A 258 -13.10 -5.17 11.36
N PRO A 259 -12.89 -6.43 11.71
CA PRO A 259 -13.61 -7.50 11.07
C PRO A 259 -15.12 -7.41 11.38
N THR A 260 -15.95 -7.96 10.51
CA THR A 260 -17.39 -8.06 10.77
C THR A 260 -17.66 -9.04 11.90
N PHE A 261 -17.86 -8.51 13.11
CA PHE A 261 -18.13 -9.32 14.29
C PHE A 261 -19.59 -9.78 14.33
N ARG A 262 -19.79 -11.09 14.48
CA ARG A 262 -21.10 -11.66 14.82
C ARG A 262 -21.43 -11.38 16.30
N ASN A 263 -22.70 -11.42 16.66
CA ASN A 263 -23.11 -11.26 18.08
C ASN A 263 -22.43 -12.25 19.03
N SER A 264 -22.15 -13.48 18.55
CA SER A 264 -21.39 -14.48 19.30
C SER A 264 -19.95 -14.04 19.56
N ASP A 265 -19.32 -13.41 18.56
CA ASP A 265 -17.93 -12.97 18.63
C ASP A 265 -17.76 -11.84 19.65
N LEU A 266 -18.69 -10.88 19.65
CA LEU A 266 -18.72 -9.81 20.64
C LEU A 266 -18.78 -10.32 22.08
N ASN A 267 -19.46 -11.45 22.32
CA ASN A 267 -19.51 -12.07 23.65
C ASN A 267 -18.20 -12.82 23.99
N LEU A 268 -17.51 -13.36 22.99
CA LEU A 268 -16.23 -14.05 23.16
C LEU A 268 -15.06 -13.09 23.39
N LEU A 269 -15.05 -11.96 22.67
CA LEU A 269 -13.97 -10.98 22.69
C LEU A 269 -14.05 -9.96 23.83
N GLY A 270 -15.21 -9.87 24.49
CA GLY A 270 -15.40 -8.99 25.65
C GLY A 270 -15.84 -7.58 25.30
N ASP A 271 -15.67 -6.66 26.28
CA ASP A 271 -16.27 -5.33 26.20
C ASP A 271 -15.50 -4.35 25.32
N THR A 272 -14.20 -4.55 25.14
CA THR A 272 -13.34 -3.66 24.32
C THR A 272 -13.86 -3.51 22.88
N VAL A 273 -14.27 -4.61 22.25
CA VAL A 273 -14.80 -4.60 20.88
C VAL A 273 -16.23 -4.07 20.77
N LYS A 274 -16.94 -3.94 21.91
CA LYS A 274 -18.30 -3.39 22.00
C LYS A 274 -18.32 -1.90 22.29
N ASP A 275 -17.18 -1.34 22.74
CA ASP A 275 -17.11 0.06 23.12
C ASP A 275 -17.42 0.95 21.90
N ALA A 276 -18.25 1.96 22.11
CA ALA A 276 -18.55 2.97 21.11
C ALA A 276 -17.30 3.76 20.68
N ASN A 277 -16.29 3.82 21.55
CA ASN A 277 -15.01 4.50 21.29
C ASN A 277 -13.94 3.58 20.69
N ARG A 278 -14.25 2.33 20.34
CA ARG A 278 -13.29 1.36 19.80
C ARG A 278 -12.49 1.89 18.58
N TYR A 279 -13.10 2.80 17.82
CA TYR A 279 -12.48 3.41 16.64
C TYR A 279 -11.21 4.23 16.96
N LYS A 280 -11.09 4.70 18.21
CA LYS A 280 -9.86 5.39 18.66
C LYS A 280 -8.62 4.51 18.54
N ALA A 281 -8.77 3.19 18.67
CA ALA A 281 -7.65 2.26 18.47
C ALA A 281 -7.18 2.19 17.01
N LEU A 282 -8.11 2.32 16.04
CA LEU A 282 -7.74 2.42 14.63
C LEU A 282 -6.98 3.73 14.34
N ILE A 283 -7.48 4.84 14.89
CA ILE A 283 -6.85 6.15 14.76
C ILE A 283 -5.48 6.18 15.46
N GLU A 284 -5.35 5.49 16.60
CA GLU A 284 -4.06 5.33 17.30
C GLU A 284 -3.01 4.65 16.41
N LEU A 285 -3.39 3.59 15.65
CA LEU A 285 -2.49 2.94 14.71
C LEU A 285 -2.07 3.90 13.58
N ALA A 286 -2.99 4.72 13.06
CA ALA A 286 -2.65 5.76 12.09
C ALA A 286 -1.65 6.76 12.67
N ASN A 287 -1.86 7.21 13.91
CA ASN A 287 -0.95 8.14 14.60
C ASN A 287 0.43 7.52 14.84
N ILE A 288 0.50 6.23 15.19
CA ILE A 288 1.76 5.50 15.35
C ILE A 288 2.53 5.47 14.02
N ALA A 289 1.86 5.11 12.93
CA ALA A 289 2.47 5.10 11.60
C ALA A 289 2.93 6.51 11.18
N GLN A 290 2.09 7.54 11.39
CA GLN A 290 2.43 8.94 11.08
C GLN A 290 3.64 9.42 11.90
N THR A 291 3.70 9.08 13.18
CA THR A 291 4.82 9.49 14.04
C THR A 291 6.12 8.89 13.55
N ALA A 292 6.15 7.58 13.24
CA ALA A 292 7.32 6.92 12.70
C ALA A 292 7.73 7.49 11.33
N ALA A 293 6.75 7.74 10.45
CA ALA A 293 6.99 8.28 9.11
C ALA A 293 7.55 9.71 9.13
N SER A 294 7.07 10.55 10.04
CA SER A 294 7.45 11.97 10.11
C SER A 294 8.91 12.17 10.53
N GLU A 295 9.55 11.21 11.20
CA GLU A 295 10.98 11.26 11.51
C GLU A 295 11.86 11.34 10.24
N TYR A 296 11.34 10.87 9.11
CA TYR A 296 12.03 10.83 7.80
C TYR A 296 11.41 11.79 6.78
N ASN A 297 10.49 12.68 7.18
CA ASN A 297 9.71 13.54 6.29
C ASN A 297 8.82 12.74 5.30
N THR A 298 8.42 11.54 5.65
CA THR A 298 7.46 10.73 4.89
C THR A 298 6.04 11.10 5.33
N ASN A 299 5.16 11.33 4.38
CA ASN A 299 3.77 11.69 4.64
C ASN A 299 2.87 10.44 4.65
N LEU A 300 1.81 10.47 5.45
CA LEU A 300 0.87 9.37 5.57
C LEU A 300 -0.45 9.68 4.86
N PHE A 301 -0.93 8.73 4.09
CA PHE A 301 -2.29 8.66 3.57
C PHE A 301 -3.06 7.55 4.30
N ILE A 302 -4.33 7.79 4.57
CA ILE A 302 -5.25 6.75 5.05
C ILE A 302 -6.12 6.32 3.88
N ARG A 303 -6.08 5.04 3.53
CA ARG A 303 -6.86 4.47 2.43
C ARG A 303 -8.10 3.77 2.94
N ILE A 304 -9.27 4.13 2.41
CA ILE A 304 -10.59 3.63 2.82
C ILE A 304 -11.44 3.41 1.56
N ASP A 305 -12.28 2.39 1.57
CA ASP A 305 -13.24 2.14 0.50
C ASP A 305 -14.38 3.17 0.54
N ALA A 306 -14.70 3.76 -0.61
CA ALA A 306 -15.77 4.76 -0.74
C ALA A 306 -17.12 4.20 -0.27
N ALA A 307 -17.41 2.94 -0.59
CA ALA A 307 -18.64 2.29 -0.19
C ALA A 307 -18.77 2.17 1.33
N ASP A 308 -17.68 1.93 2.05
CA ASP A 308 -17.68 1.85 3.51
C ASP A 308 -18.09 3.17 4.16
N ILE A 309 -17.61 4.29 3.61
CA ILE A 309 -17.95 5.62 4.07
C ILE A 309 -19.41 5.94 3.72
N VAL A 310 -19.80 5.76 2.46
CA VAL A 310 -21.12 6.16 1.94
C VAL A 310 -22.24 5.37 2.60
N TYR A 311 -22.05 4.07 2.82
CA TYR A 311 -23.04 3.23 3.50
C TYR A 311 -22.92 3.25 5.03
N GLY A 312 -21.91 3.94 5.58
CA GLY A 312 -21.71 4.09 7.03
C GLY A 312 -21.48 2.75 7.72
N ARG A 313 -20.62 1.90 7.14
CA ARG A 313 -20.34 0.56 7.69
C ARG A 313 -19.73 0.66 9.08
N ALA A 314 -20.14 -0.25 9.96
CA ALA A 314 -19.74 -0.25 11.36
C ALA A 314 -18.31 -0.73 11.61
N GLU A 315 -17.65 -1.23 10.60
CA GLU A 315 -16.28 -1.72 10.64
C GLU A 315 -15.24 -0.59 10.56
N VAL A 316 -15.61 0.57 9.99
CA VAL A 316 -14.72 1.72 9.80
C VAL A 316 -15.12 2.91 10.67
N PHE A 317 -14.14 3.76 10.95
CA PHE A 317 -14.35 5.02 11.66
C PHE A 317 -15.00 6.07 10.74
N LYS A 318 -15.56 7.13 11.33
CA LYS A 318 -16.09 8.23 10.52
C LYS A 318 -14.95 9.11 10.01
N PRO A 319 -14.98 9.56 8.74
CA PRO A 319 -13.90 10.36 8.16
C PRO A 319 -13.54 11.61 8.99
N ASN A 320 -14.51 12.29 9.58
CA ASN A 320 -14.28 13.48 10.41
C ASN A 320 -13.52 13.23 11.72
N GLU A 321 -13.28 11.97 12.08
CA GLU A 321 -12.42 11.61 13.22
C GLU A 321 -10.93 11.64 12.86
N LEU A 322 -10.59 11.80 11.56
CA LEU A 322 -9.22 11.85 11.01
C LEU A 322 -8.78 13.28 10.67
N SER A 323 -8.99 14.22 11.56
CA SER A 323 -8.54 15.60 11.36
C SER A 323 -7.05 15.69 11.02
N GLY A 324 -6.71 16.43 9.97
CA GLY A 324 -5.33 16.66 9.53
C GLY A 324 -4.72 15.54 8.66
N TYR A 325 -5.48 14.49 8.32
CA TYR A 325 -5.03 13.45 7.41
C TYR A 325 -5.50 13.67 5.97
N THR A 326 -4.77 13.09 5.02
CA THR A 326 -5.22 12.93 3.63
C THR A 326 -5.81 11.53 3.45
N LEU A 327 -7.03 11.49 2.93
CA LEU A 327 -7.73 10.24 2.62
C LEU A 327 -7.52 9.86 1.16
N LEU A 328 -7.05 8.64 0.92
CA LEU A 328 -7.17 7.96 -0.36
C LEU A 328 -8.47 7.16 -0.35
N VAL A 329 -9.39 7.49 -1.23
CA VAL A 329 -10.72 6.89 -1.25
C VAL A 329 -10.85 5.99 -2.48
N ASP A 330 -10.88 4.68 -2.23
CA ASP A 330 -10.98 3.65 -3.26
C ASP A 330 -12.42 3.59 -3.79
N PHE A 331 -12.61 3.87 -5.06
CA PHE A 331 -13.90 3.90 -5.70
C PHE A 331 -14.02 2.82 -6.78
N ASP A 332 -14.91 1.85 -6.51
CA ASP A 332 -15.36 0.86 -7.49
C ASP A 332 -16.87 1.06 -7.74
N PRO A 333 -17.30 1.46 -8.95
CA PRO A 333 -18.72 1.69 -9.23
C PRO A 333 -19.60 0.44 -9.06
N SER A 334 -19.00 -0.77 -9.06
CA SER A 334 -19.73 -2.03 -8.87
C SER A 334 -20.21 -2.23 -7.44
N GLU A 335 -19.58 -1.58 -6.45
CA GLU A 335 -19.96 -1.64 -5.04
C GLU A 335 -21.17 -0.78 -4.71
N PHE A 336 -21.53 0.14 -5.61
CA PHE A 336 -22.66 1.06 -5.43
C PHE A 336 -23.94 0.51 -6.10
N ALA A 337 -24.59 -0.43 -5.42
CA ALA A 337 -25.84 -1.05 -5.86
C ALA A 337 -27.04 -0.72 -4.97
N GLU A 338 -26.79 -0.33 -3.71
CA GLU A 338 -27.83 -0.05 -2.71
C GLU A 338 -28.26 1.43 -2.74
N SER A 339 -29.37 1.76 -2.10
CA SER A 339 -29.76 3.13 -1.84
C SER A 339 -29.19 3.62 -0.51
N VAL A 340 -28.99 4.93 -0.39
CA VAL A 340 -28.57 5.59 0.85
C VAL A 340 -29.46 6.81 1.11
N VAL A 341 -29.73 7.10 2.37
CA VAL A 341 -30.44 8.31 2.78
C VAL A 341 -29.42 9.39 3.13
N ASN A 342 -29.35 10.44 2.34
CA ASN A 342 -28.53 11.62 2.61
C ASN A 342 -29.43 12.82 2.96
N GLY A 343 -29.46 13.19 4.23
CA GLY A 343 -30.39 14.20 4.74
C GLY A 343 -31.86 13.74 4.61
N ASN A 344 -32.64 14.43 3.80
CA ASN A 344 -34.05 14.12 3.52
C ASN A 344 -34.25 13.39 2.17
N ASN A 345 -33.17 13.10 1.44
CA ASN A 345 -33.25 12.52 0.10
C ASN A 345 -32.75 11.08 0.12
N GLU A 346 -33.52 10.20 -0.53
CA GLU A 346 -33.05 8.86 -0.87
C GLU A 346 -32.32 8.94 -2.21
N ILE A 347 -31.12 8.40 -2.24
CA ILE A 347 -30.25 8.29 -3.42
C ILE A 347 -30.20 6.82 -3.81
N VAL A 348 -30.63 6.50 -5.03
CA VAL A 348 -30.65 5.13 -5.55
C VAL A 348 -29.47 4.97 -6.51
N PHE A 349 -28.36 4.45 -6.00
CA PHE A 349 -27.11 4.32 -6.78
C PHE A 349 -27.26 3.42 -8.03
N SER A 350 -28.11 2.41 -7.97
CA SER A 350 -28.36 1.52 -9.13
C SER A 350 -28.96 2.21 -10.35
N GLU A 351 -29.51 3.41 -10.19
CA GLU A 351 -30.09 4.23 -11.28
C GLU A 351 -29.05 5.16 -11.92
N LEU A 352 -27.84 5.28 -11.33
CA LEU A 352 -26.77 6.15 -11.80
C LEU A 352 -25.80 5.38 -12.68
N ASP A 353 -25.26 6.05 -13.68
CA ASP A 353 -24.10 5.57 -14.42
C ASP A 353 -22.82 5.69 -13.57
N PRO A 354 -21.69 5.09 -13.96
CA PRO A 354 -20.45 5.12 -13.18
C PRO A 354 -19.99 6.53 -12.78
N SER A 355 -20.06 7.52 -13.67
CA SER A 355 -19.68 8.91 -13.37
C SER A 355 -20.64 9.56 -12.38
N GLY A 356 -21.95 9.33 -12.53
CA GLY A 356 -22.96 9.79 -11.57
C GLY A 356 -22.79 9.17 -10.18
N LYS A 357 -22.42 7.88 -10.11
CA LYS A 357 -22.07 7.21 -8.85
C LYS A 357 -20.85 7.85 -8.20
N LEU A 358 -19.76 8.09 -8.96
CA LEU A 358 -18.56 8.74 -8.48
C LEU A 358 -18.87 10.11 -7.89
N LYS A 359 -19.49 10.99 -8.69
CA LYS A 359 -19.86 12.33 -8.26
C LYS A 359 -20.66 12.30 -6.97
N THR A 360 -21.73 11.51 -6.94
CA THR A 360 -22.64 11.43 -5.79
C THR A 360 -21.94 10.86 -4.55
N ALA A 361 -21.09 9.81 -4.71
CA ALA A 361 -20.33 9.24 -3.60
C ALA A 361 -19.37 10.29 -3.00
N PHE A 362 -18.62 11.01 -3.85
CA PHE A 362 -17.67 12.02 -3.36
C PHE A 362 -18.36 13.27 -2.78
N GLU A 363 -19.54 13.66 -3.25
CA GLU A 363 -20.36 14.68 -2.59
C GLU A 363 -20.74 14.26 -1.16
N ILE A 364 -21.13 13.00 -0.94
CA ILE A 364 -21.45 12.45 0.38
C ILE A 364 -20.18 12.40 1.26
N ILE A 365 -19.08 11.89 0.72
CA ILE A 365 -17.81 11.74 1.45
C ILE A 365 -17.31 13.12 1.88
N ASN A 366 -17.23 14.09 0.98
CA ASN A 366 -16.81 15.44 1.29
C ASN A 366 -17.73 16.12 2.33
N GLY A 367 -19.03 15.81 2.30
CA GLY A 367 -19.98 16.27 3.32
C GLY A 367 -19.75 15.64 4.72
N GLN A 368 -19.11 14.50 4.79
CA GLN A 368 -18.76 13.80 6.04
C GLN A 368 -17.34 14.15 6.54
N CYS A 369 -16.47 14.62 5.65
CA CYS A 369 -15.14 15.08 6.00
C CYS A 369 -15.18 16.47 6.65
N GLY A 370 -14.24 16.75 7.54
CA GLY A 370 -13.97 18.12 8.01
C GLY A 370 -13.24 18.94 6.92
N ASN A 371 -13.20 20.25 7.07
CA ASN A 371 -12.52 21.15 6.12
C ASN A 371 -10.99 20.97 6.08
N ASP A 372 -10.43 20.28 7.03
CA ASP A 372 -9.01 19.98 7.20
C ASP A 372 -8.60 18.59 6.66
N ILE A 373 -9.54 17.88 6.03
CA ILE A 373 -9.30 16.58 5.41
C ILE A 373 -9.25 16.74 3.90
N THR A 374 -8.11 16.38 3.31
CA THR A 374 -7.97 16.29 1.86
C THR A 374 -8.42 14.90 1.39
N VAL A 375 -9.28 14.85 0.37
CA VAL A 375 -9.76 13.60 -0.23
C VAL A 375 -9.16 13.44 -1.61
N ILE A 376 -8.52 12.30 -1.87
CA ILE A 376 -7.92 11.93 -3.15
C ILE A 376 -8.59 10.64 -3.64
N PRO A 377 -9.23 10.63 -4.82
CA PRO A 377 -9.86 9.43 -5.35
C PRO A 377 -8.83 8.40 -5.85
N ILE A 378 -9.13 7.12 -5.62
CA ILE A 378 -8.50 5.98 -6.30
C ILE A 378 -9.55 5.38 -7.23
N ILE A 379 -9.24 5.29 -8.53
CA ILE A 379 -10.11 4.69 -9.53
C ILE A 379 -9.57 3.33 -9.92
N THR A 380 -10.41 2.32 -9.79
CA THR A 380 -10.07 0.97 -10.23
C THR A 380 -10.54 0.78 -11.67
N GLU A 381 -9.62 0.38 -12.55
CA GLU A 381 -9.97 -0.10 -13.89
C GLU A 381 -10.65 -1.46 -13.75
N SER A 382 -11.97 -1.45 -13.55
CA SER A 382 -12.72 -2.67 -13.36
C SER A 382 -13.18 -3.26 -14.69
N GLY A 383 -12.58 -4.40 -15.05
CA GLY A 383 -13.06 -5.26 -16.12
C GLY A 383 -12.79 -4.78 -17.54
N SER A 384 -13.59 -5.28 -18.49
CA SER A 384 -13.37 -5.12 -19.93
C SER A 384 -13.95 -3.81 -20.53
N ASN A 385 -14.35 -2.85 -19.70
CA ASN A 385 -15.05 -1.64 -20.16
C ASN A 385 -14.19 -0.37 -20.00
N HIS A 386 -13.20 -0.20 -20.88
CA HIS A 386 -12.39 1.02 -20.94
C HIS A 386 -13.21 2.32 -21.05
N ALA A 387 -14.40 2.28 -21.64
CA ALA A 387 -15.25 3.45 -21.78
C ALA A 387 -15.74 3.99 -20.42
N ASP A 388 -16.02 3.12 -19.46
CA ASP A 388 -16.41 3.55 -18.12
C ASP A 388 -15.23 4.16 -17.37
N TYR A 389 -14.03 3.57 -17.52
CA TYR A 389 -12.81 4.09 -16.92
C TYR A 389 -12.47 5.49 -17.41
N ASP A 390 -12.46 5.71 -18.75
CA ASP A 390 -12.20 7.02 -19.34
C ASP A 390 -13.22 8.06 -18.86
N SER A 391 -14.49 7.66 -18.68
CA SER A 391 -15.53 8.54 -18.17
C SER A 391 -15.31 8.92 -16.70
N LEU A 392 -14.81 7.99 -15.87
CA LEU A 392 -14.47 8.25 -14.47
C LEU A 392 -13.31 9.24 -14.34
N ILE A 393 -12.25 9.06 -15.15
CA ILE A 393 -11.11 9.99 -15.17
C ILE A 393 -11.57 11.38 -15.63
N ALA A 394 -12.44 11.45 -16.66
CA ALA A 394 -12.99 12.71 -17.11
C ALA A 394 -13.80 13.41 -16.01
N GLU A 395 -14.59 12.66 -15.23
CA GLU A 395 -15.38 13.23 -14.12
C GLU A 395 -14.49 13.73 -12.98
N ILE A 396 -13.39 13.01 -12.65
CA ILE A 396 -12.40 13.49 -11.67
C ILE A 396 -11.84 14.85 -12.06
N ILE A 397 -11.50 15.02 -13.35
CA ILE A 397 -10.98 16.29 -13.87
C ILE A 397 -12.07 17.37 -13.82
N ASN A 398 -13.33 17.03 -14.15
CA ASN A 398 -14.48 17.96 -14.10
C ASN A 398 -14.80 18.41 -12.67
N GLU A 399 -14.69 17.53 -11.68
CA GLU A 399 -14.88 17.84 -10.26
C GLU A 399 -13.66 18.51 -9.62
N ASN A 400 -12.62 18.86 -10.44
CA ASN A 400 -11.40 19.57 -10.04
C ASN A 400 -10.57 18.87 -8.96
N PHE A 401 -10.50 17.54 -8.97
CA PHE A 401 -9.52 16.85 -8.18
C PHE A 401 -8.12 17.10 -8.75
N GLU A 402 -7.25 17.74 -7.98
CA GLU A 402 -5.87 18.03 -8.38
C GLU A 402 -5.00 16.77 -8.36
N SER A 403 -5.40 15.76 -7.61
CA SER A 403 -4.67 14.50 -7.45
C SER A 403 -5.62 13.32 -7.54
N TYR A 404 -5.14 12.23 -8.12
CA TYR A 404 -5.88 10.96 -8.18
C TYR A 404 -4.94 9.78 -8.38
N PHE A 405 -5.40 8.60 -8.01
CA PHE A 405 -4.71 7.33 -8.19
C PHE A 405 -5.50 6.45 -9.13
N VAL A 406 -4.77 5.59 -9.84
CA VAL A 406 -5.31 4.62 -10.79
C VAL A 406 -4.78 3.24 -10.44
N LYS A 407 -5.68 2.25 -10.50
CA LYS A 407 -5.37 0.86 -10.15
C LYS A 407 -5.77 -0.08 -11.26
#